data_86cb6bbf73918d25568470aafc59364b
#
_entry.id   86cb6bbf73918d25568470aafc59364b
#
_cell.length_a   1.000
_cell.length_b   1.000
_cell.length_c   1.000
_cell.angle_alpha   90.00
_cell.angle_beta   90.00
_cell.angle_gamma   90.00
#
_symmetry.space_group_name_H-M   'P 1'
#
loop_
_entity.id
_entity.type
_entity.pdbx_description
1 polymer ?
#
loop_
_entity_poly.entity_id
_entity_poly.type
_entity_poly.pdbx_seq_one_letter_code
_entity_poly.pdbx_strand_id
1 'polypeptide(L)'
;GKARGLAFMNSMLMKHRQYDKHENVRIMIPRSVVIATEFFDDFIRHNGLKYIISQDFSDEEILSEFVSSVLPFRLREALKSYIRTVRTPLAIRSSSKLEDSHYQPFAGIYSTYMIPYVDNEDQMLRLLLKAVKSVYASVYFAASRAYIQSSQNLISEEKMAVIIQEVCGTEQDGLYFPTCSGVARSINYYPIGDERPEDGVCNIAMGLGKLVVDGGRTLRFSPRYPQKVLQTSTPELALRDTQNEVLALSLRPEEFRTSIDDAVNLRRLGLTQIGGFRNSKFVCSVWDRENERISDSPFDQGRKVITFNNILKYNTFPLAEIISDILTMGAEEMRCPVEVEFAVNMDVAPGQRQVFNLLQIRPIIDNQDNRSIDWNEVDASRALIYGEQALGIGQMTDIADIIYVKSEAFDSLSTEKIAEELLTLNNRMRDQGRPYILVGPGRWGSSDPFLGVPVKWNHISEARVIVECGIEKFDVEPSQGTHFFQNVTSLGVGYLTIN
;
A
#
# COMPACT_ATOMS: atom_id res chain seq x y z
N GLY A 1 -1.19 -0.14 -16.84
CA GLY A 1 -0.32 -0.48 -15.73
C GLY A 1 0.42 0.76 -15.20
N LYS A 2 1.09 0.64 -14.07
CA LYS A 2 1.80 1.73 -13.34
C LYS A 2 2.74 2.58 -14.23
N ALA A 3 3.39 1.99 -15.24
CA ALA A 3 4.26 2.73 -16.15
C ALA A 3 3.52 3.82 -16.96
N ARG A 4 2.28 3.56 -17.36
CA ARG A 4 1.43 4.58 -18.00
C ARG A 4 1.06 5.69 -17.02
N GLY A 5 0.79 5.32 -15.76
CA GLY A 5 0.53 6.28 -14.68
C GLY A 5 1.70 7.24 -14.46
N LEU A 6 2.96 6.76 -14.52
CA LEU A 6 4.15 7.63 -14.43
C LEU A 6 4.21 8.66 -15.58
N ALA A 7 3.97 8.23 -16.82
CA ALA A 7 3.95 9.13 -17.97
C ALA A 7 2.81 10.15 -17.87
N PHE A 8 1.63 9.71 -17.41
CA PHE A 8 0.47 10.58 -17.17
C PHE A 8 0.79 11.63 -16.10
N MET A 9 1.34 11.23 -14.95
CA MET A 9 1.73 12.15 -13.88
C MET A 9 2.73 13.22 -14.38
N ASN A 10 3.72 12.81 -15.17
CA ASN A 10 4.68 13.74 -15.72
C ASN A 10 4.00 14.77 -16.64
N SER A 11 3.10 14.32 -17.52
CA SER A 11 2.32 15.21 -18.39
C SER A 11 1.44 16.16 -17.59
N MET A 12 0.76 15.65 -16.56
CA MET A 12 -0.09 16.42 -15.65
C MET A 12 0.69 17.53 -14.94
N LEU A 13 1.83 17.19 -14.31
CA LEU A 13 2.66 18.18 -13.62
C LEU A 13 3.23 19.24 -14.59
N MET A 14 3.56 18.87 -15.83
CA MET A 14 4.03 19.82 -16.84
C MET A 14 2.93 20.77 -17.34
N LYS A 15 1.71 20.28 -17.45
CA LYS A 15 0.54 21.05 -17.88
C LYS A 15 0.07 22.04 -16.81
N HIS A 16 0.13 21.64 -15.56
CA HIS A 16 -0.43 22.39 -14.41
C HIS A 16 0.65 23.07 -13.57
N ARG A 17 1.59 23.77 -14.19
CA ARG A 17 2.69 24.47 -13.50
C ARG A 17 2.23 25.54 -12.50
N GLN A 18 1.01 26.03 -12.58
CA GLN A 18 0.43 26.97 -11.61
C GLN A 18 0.34 26.39 -10.18
N TYR A 19 0.38 25.08 -10.03
CA TYR A 19 0.40 24.42 -8.73
C TYR A 19 1.82 24.29 -8.14
N ASP A 20 2.90 24.63 -8.88
CA ASP A 20 4.26 24.75 -8.34
C ASP A 20 4.44 26.12 -7.65
N LYS A 21 3.55 26.39 -6.69
CA LYS A 21 3.45 27.68 -5.96
C LYS A 21 4.27 27.72 -4.65
N HIS A 22 4.82 26.57 -4.24
CA HIS A 22 5.55 26.45 -2.99
C HIS A 22 7.06 26.65 -3.21
N GLU A 23 7.58 27.85 -2.93
CA GLU A 23 8.98 28.23 -3.22
C GLU A 23 10.02 27.29 -2.58
N ASN A 24 9.73 26.75 -1.40
CA ASN A 24 10.63 25.88 -0.64
C ASN A 24 10.43 24.39 -0.88
N VAL A 25 9.46 24.00 -1.72
CA VAL A 25 9.15 22.62 -2.05
C VAL A 25 9.28 22.37 -3.54
N ARG A 26 9.84 21.23 -3.90
CA ARG A 26 9.87 20.72 -5.27
C ARG A 26 8.95 19.52 -5.37
N ILE A 27 7.96 19.61 -6.25
CA ILE A 27 7.09 18.48 -6.60
C ILE A 27 7.71 17.78 -7.81
N MET A 28 7.96 16.48 -7.70
CA MET A 28 8.60 15.71 -8.78
C MET A 28 8.18 14.24 -8.76
N ILE A 29 8.49 13.57 -9.87
CA ILE A 29 8.43 12.12 -9.99
C ILE A 29 9.86 11.59 -9.90
N PRO A 30 10.17 10.56 -9.09
CA PRO A 30 11.49 9.97 -9.03
C PRO A 30 11.92 9.44 -10.40
N ARG A 31 13.21 9.54 -10.70
CA ARG A 31 13.74 9.01 -11.95
C ARG A 31 13.39 7.53 -12.09
N SER A 32 12.88 7.19 -13.25
CA SER A 32 12.36 5.85 -13.52
C SER A 32 12.71 5.42 -14.94
N VAL A 33 12.98 4.14 -15.11
CA VAL A 33 13.05 3.47 -16.41
C VAL A 33 12.09 2.28 -16.42
N VAL A 34 11.62 1.92 -17.60
CA VAL A 34 10.65 0.84 -17.78
C VAL A 34 11.24 -0.24 -18.68
N ILE A 35 11.25 -1.47 -18.20
CA ILE A 35 11.49 -2.67 -19.00
C ILE A 35 10.16 -3.06 -19.64
N ALA A 36 10.07 -3.01 -20.95
CA ALA A 36 8.84 -3.33 -21.68
C ALA A 36 8.50 -4.83 -21.63
N THR A 37 7.23 -5.14 -21.85
CA THR A 37 6.69 -6.52 -21.77
C THR A 37 7.33 -7.49 -22.77
N GLU A 38 7.91 -6.99 -23.88
CA GLU A 38 8.63 -7.83 -24.85
C GLU A 38 9.78 -8.60 -24.20
N PHE A 39 10.49 -7.98 -23.25
CA PHE A 39 11.59 -8.64 -22.52
C PHE A 39 11.11 -9.73 -21.56
N PHE A 40 9.90 -9.62 -21.03
CA PHE A 40 9.26 -10.69 -20.27
C PHE A 40 8.96 -11.90 -21.18
N ASP A 41 8.33 -11.66 -22.35
CA ASP A 41 8.05 -12.71 -23.32
C ASP A 41 9.34 -13.40 -23.80
N ASP A 42 10.40 -12.61 -24.07
CA ASP A 42 11.70 -13.14 -24.46
C ASP A 42 12.36 -13.96 -23.34
N PHE A 43 12.24 -13.53 -22.10
CA PHE A 43 12.76 -14.26 -20.93
C PHE A 43 12.07 -15.60 -20.74
N ILE A 44 10.73 -15.65 -20.78
CA ILE A 44 9.95 -16.89 -20.68
C ILE A 44 10.30 -17.86 -21.80
N ARG A 45 10.42 -17.35 -23.03
CA ARG A 45 10.71 -18.18 -24.22
C ARG A 45 12.14 -18.70 -24.20
N HIS A 46 13.13 -17.84 -23.89
CA HIS A 46 14.55 -18.18 -23.89
C HIS A 46 14.90 -19.27 -22.88
N ASN A 47 14.25 -19.25 -21.72
CA ASN A 47 14.48 -20.23 -20.65
C ASN A 47 13.46 -21.41 -20.66
N GLY A 48 12.53 -21.42 -21.60
CA GLY A 48 11.54 -22.50 -21.72
C GLY A 48 10.54 -22.58 -20.56
N LEU A 49 10.29 -21.47 -19.82
CA LEU A 49 9.55 -21.45 -18.56
C LEU A 49 8.01 -21.65 -18.68
N LYS A 50 7.49 -21.90 -19.89
CA LYS A 50 6.03 -22.10 -20.11
C LYS A 50 5.45 -23.27 -19.32
N TYR A 51 6.24 -24.30 -19.00
CA TYR A 51 5.77 -25.46 -18.25
C TYR A 51 5.30 -25.13 -16.83
N ILE A 52 5.78 -24.01 -16.25
CA ILE A 52 5.35 -23.55 -14.92
C ILE A 52 3.85 -23.25 -14.87
N ILE A 53 3.26 -22.86 -15.99
CA ILE A 53 1.81 -22.58 -16.09
C ILE A 53 0.97 -23.85 -15.94
N SER A 54 1.50 -24.99 -16.38
CA SER A 54 0.78 -26.26 -16.48
C SER A 54 1.03 -27.23 -15.32
N GLN A 55 1.94 -26.88 -14.40
CA GLN A 55 2.31 -27.73 -13.27
C GLN A 55 2.06 -27.01 -11.94
N ASP A 56 1.84 -27.79 -10.89
CA ASP A 56 1.56 -27.27 -9.55
C ASP A 56 2.87 -27.10 -8.76
N PHE A 57 3.55 -25.98 -9.01
CA PHE A 57 4.75 -25.56 -8.28
C PHE A 57 4.38 -24.69 -7.10
N SER A 58 5.14 -24.83 -6.01
CA SER A 58 5.11 -23.86 -4.90
C SER A 58 5.70 -22.51 -5.33
N ASP A 59 5.37 -21.45 -4.61
CA ASP A 59 5.88 -20.11 -4.92
C ASP A 59 7.40 -20.03 -4.77
N GLU A 60 8.00 -20.83 -3.83
CA GLU A 60 9.44 -20.95 -3.63
C GLU A 60 10.13 -21.62 -4.83
N GLU A 61 9.55 -22.68 -5.36
CA GLU A 61 10.07 -23.38 -6.53
C GLU A 61 10.03 -22.47 -7.76
N ILE A 62 8.93 -21.75 -7.96
CA ILE A 62 8.78 -20.76 -9.04
C ILE A 62 9.85 -19.67 -8.91
N LEU A 63 10.00 -19.10 -7.71
CA LEU A 63 11.01 -18.05 -7.47
C LEU A 63 12.42 -18.57 -7.76
N SER A 64 12.76 -19.77 -7.29
CA SER A 64 14.08 -20.39 -7.50
C SER A 64 14.38 -20.59 -8.98
N GLU A 65 13.40 -21.10 -9.75
CA GLU A 65 13.53 -21.34 -11.17
C GLU A 65 13.75 -20.04 -11.95
N PHE A 66 12.98 -18.98 -11.63
CA PHE A 66 13.13 -17.69 -12.27
C PHE A 66 14.47 -17.03 -11.92
N VAL A 67 14.89 -17.08 -10.66
CA VAL A 67 16.15 -16.46 -10.22
C VAL A 67 17.36 -17.17 -10.81
N SER A 68 17.32 -18.48 -11.04
CA SER A 68 18.37 -19.25 -11.70
C SER A 68 18.44 -19.02 -13.21
N SER A 69 17.33 -18.64 -13.84
CA SER A 69 17.21 -18.39 -15.29
C SER A 69 18.02 -17.17 -15.74
N VAL A 70 18.30 -17.10 -17.05
CA VAL A 70 19.16 -16.05 -17.64
C VAL A 70 18.32 -14.99 -18.34
N LEU A 71 18.47 -13.72 -17.98
CA LEU A 71 17.84 -12.60 -18.70
C LEU A 71 18.44 -12.45 -20.10
N PRO A 72 17.64 -12.01 -21.11
CA PRO A 72 18.12 -11.76 -22.47
C PRO A 72 19.34 -10.84 -22.49
N PHE A 73 20.32 -11.16 -23.33
CA PHE A 73 21.60 -10.41 -23.41
C PHE A 73 21.37 -8.91 -23.60
N ARG A 74 20.49 -8.54 -24.53
CA ARG A 74 20.17 -7.12 -24.84
C ARG A 74 19.66 -6.37 -23.59
N LEU A 75 18.82 -7.01 -22.77
CA LEU A 75 18.32 -6.42 -21.53
C LEU A 75 19.44 -6.26 -20.50
N ARG A 76 20.30 -7.28 -20.35
CA ARG A 76 21.42 -7.22 -19.41
C ARG A 76 22.37 -6.07 -19.71
N GLU A 77 22.74 -5.87 -20.98
CA GLU A 77 23.62 -4.76 -21.40
C GLU A 77 22.97 -3.39 -21.17
N ALA A 78 21.66 -3.27 -21.44
CA ALA A 78 20.92 -2.05 -21.15
C ALA A 78 20.91 -1.73 -19.65
N LEU A 79 20.65 -2.73 -18.79
CA LEU A 79 20.67 -2.58 -17.34
C LEU A 79 22.08 -2.26 -16.81
N LYS A 80 23.11 -2.87 -17.37
CA LYS A 80 24.51 -2.55 -17.05
C LYS A 80 24.85 -1.09 -17.37
N SER A 81 24.37 -0.57 -18.49
CA SER A 81 24.54 0.84 -18.84
C SER A 81 23.77 1.76 -17.90
N TYR A 82 22.55 1.38 -17.53
CA TYR A 82 21.69 2.15 -16.62
C TYR A 82 22.29 2.30 -15.22
N ILE A 83 22.80 1.25 -14.60
CA ILE A 83 23.33 1.30 -13.23
C ILE A 83 24.52 2.26 -13.10
N ARG A 84 25.25 2.55 -14.17
CA ARG A 84 26.35 3.53 -14.18
C ARG A 84 25.88 4.96 -13.92
N THR A 85 24.60 5.25 -14.19
CA THR A 85 23.99 6.57 -13.98
C THR A 85 23.29 6.71 -12.63
N VAL A 86 23.08 5.58 -11.91
CA VAL A 86 22.38 5.53 -10.62
C VAL A 86 23.36 5.79 -9.48
N ARG A 87 22.88 6.50 -8.45
CA ARG A 87 23.62 6.75 -7.20
C ARG A 87 22.72 6.62 -5.96
N THR A 88 21.56 6.02 -6.12
CA THR A 88 20.54 5.86 -5.06
C THR A 88 20.01 4.44 -5.04
N PRO A 89 19.45 3.97 -3.94
CA PRO A 89 18.71 2.71 -3.91
C PRO A 89 17.59 2.68 -4.95
N LEU A 90 17.23 1.48 -5.39
CA LEU A 90 16.23 1.27 -6.43
C LEU A 90 15.06 0.44 -5.93
N ALA A 91 13.84 0.83 -6.32
CA ALA A 91 12.63 0.04 -6.23
C ALA A 91 12.34 -0.60 -7.60
N ILE A 92 12.21 -1.92 -7.62
CA ILE A 92 11.89 -2.73 -8.80
C ILE A 92 10.43 -3.14 -8.66
N ARG A 93 9.56 -2.46 -9.42
CA ARG A 93 8.12 -2.52 -9.29
C ARG A 93 7.49 -3.23 -10.48
N SER A 94 6.49 -4.04 -10.22
CA SER A 94 5.62 -4.60 -11.25
C SER A 94 4.83 -3.53 -11.99
N SER A 95 4.53 -3.77 -13.26
CA SER A 95 3.63 -2.96 -14.06
C SER A 95 2.91 -3.84 -15.09
N SER A 96 1.92 -4.57 -14.62
CA SER A 96 1.09 -5.40 -15.48
C SER A 96 -0.12 -4.64 -16.02
N LYS A 97 -0.82 -5.26 -16.98
CA LYS A 97 -2.06 -4.72 -17.52
C LYS A 97 -3.18 -4.75 -16.48
N LEU A 98 -3.20 -5.77 -15.62
CA LEU A 98 -4.27 -6.01 -14.65
C LEU A 98 -4.18 -5.08 -13.44
N GLU A 99 -2.99 -4.67 -13.00
CA GLU A 99 -2.81 -3.85 -11.79
C GLU A 99 -3.53 -2.50 -11.82
N ASP A 100 -3.61 -1.84 -12.99
CA ASP A 100 -4.31 -0.56 -13.14
C ASP A 100 -5.32 -0.67 -14.29
N SER A 101 -6.07 -1.75 -14.32
CA SER A 101 -7.17 -1.95 -15.25
C SER A 101 -8.31 -0.98 -14.95
N HIS A 102 -8.93 -0.40 -15.97
CA HIS A 102 -10.11 0.44 -15.79
C HIS A 102 -11.37 -0.33 -15.39
N TYR A 103 -11.35 -1.66 -15.46
CA TYR A 103 -12.53 -2.48 -15.17
C TYR A 103 -12.43 -3.22 -13.82
N GLN A 104 -11.26 -3.69 -13.48
CA GLN A 104 -10.97 -4.40 -12.22
C GLN A 104 -9.51 -4.16 -11.85
N PRO A 105 -9.15 -2.96 -11.31
CA PRO A 105 -7.79 -2.74 -10.84
C PRO A 105 -7.53 -3.56 -9.59
N PHE A 106 -6.36 -4.20 -9.54
CA PHE A 106 -5.94 -4.97 -8.38
C PHE A 106 -4.60 -4.46 -7.86
N ALA A 107 -4.54 -4.14 -6.59
CA ALA A 107 -3.33 -3.61 -5.95
C ALA A 107 -2.61 -4.67 -5.13
N GLY A 108 -1.28 -4.60 -5.09
CA GLY A 108 -0.45 -5.42 -4.21
C GLY A 108 -0.40 -6.91 -4.55
N ILE A 109 -0.82 -7.31 -5.77
CA ILE A 109 -0.79 -8.72 -6.19
C ILE A 109 0.61 -9.17 -6.60
N TYR A 110 1.37 -8.28 -7.22
CA TYR A 110 2.73 -8.57 -7.67
C TYR A 110 3.74 -7.87 -6.79
N SER A 111 4.90 -8.48 -6.65
CA SER A 111 5.94 -8.05 -5.72
C SER A 111 6.65 -6.77 -6.15
N THR A 112 7.13 -6.02 -5.17
CA THR A 112 8.01 -4.86 -5.33
C THR A 112 9.26 -5.07 -4.48
N TYR A 113 10.41 -5.22 -5.11
CA TYR A 113 11.67 -5.39 -4.39
C TYR A 113 12.45 -4.08 -4.35
N MET A 114 13.02 -3.77 -3.17
CA MET A 114 13.94 -2.64 -3.04
C MET A 114 15.36 -3.18 -2.85
N ILE A 115 16.32 -2.57 -3.55
CA ILE A 115 17.74 -2.92 -3.47
C ILE A 115 18.57 -1.71 -3.06
N PRO A 116 19.60 -1.91 -2.21
CA PRO A 116 20.54 -0.85 -1.87
C PRO A 116 21.36 -0.42 -3.08
N TYR A 117 21.88 0.80 -3.03
CA TYR A 117 22.92 1.23 -3.96
C TYR A 117 24.27 0.65 -3.53
N VAL A 118 25.06 0.21 -4.51
CA VAL A 118 26.41 -0.35 -4.29
C VAL A 118 27.35 0.23 -5.37
N ASP A 119 28.50 0.74 -4.95
CA ASP A 119 29.49 1.28 -5.89
C ASP A 119 30.08 0.23 -6.84
N ASN A 120 30.16 -1.03 -6.40
CA ASN A 120 30.64 -2.12 -7.25
C ASN A 120 29.61 -2.46 -8.33
N GLU A 121 29.93 -2.17 -9.59
CA GLU A 121 29.05 -2.35 -10.75
C GLU A 121 28.53 -3.79 -10.89
N ASP A 122 29.41 -4.79 -10.71
CA ASP A 122 29.02 -6.19 -10.85
C ASP A 122 28.09 -6.66 -9.72
N GLN A 123 28.31 -6.16 -8.51
CA GLN A 123 27.44 -6.45 -7.38
C GLN A 123 26.06 -5.76 -7.55
N MET A 124 26.07 -4.48 -7.93
CA MET A 124 24.83 -3.74 -8.21
C MET A 124 24.02 -4.40 -9.33
N LEU A 125 24.69 -4.81 -10.42
CA LEU A 125 24.04 -5.55 -11.50
C LEU A 125 23.42 -6.86 -11.02
N ARG A 126 24.17 -7.65 -10.24
CA ARG A 126 23.63 -8.91 -9.68
C ARG A 126 22.37 -8.70 -8.84
N LEU A 127 22.34 -7.68 -7.97
CA LEU A 127 21.16 -7.34 -7.18
C LEU A 127 19.97 -6.97 -8.07
N LEU A 128 20.21 -6.10 -9.04
CA LEU A 128 19.16 -5.65 -9.97
C LEU A 128 18.59 -6.80 -10.81
N LEU A 129 19.45 -7.67 -11.38
CA LEU A 129 19.01 -8.82 -12.17
C LEU A 129 18.18 -9.80 -11.33
N LYS A 130 18.57 -10.05 -10.07
CA LYS A 130 17.80 -10.90 -9.15
C LYS A 130 16.42 -10.29 -8.89
N ALA A 131 16.36 -9.00 -8.55
CA ALA A 131 15.10 -8.32 -8.27
C ALA A 131 14.15 -8.31 -9.48
N VAL A 132 14.64 -8.04 -10.70
CA VAL A 132 13.83 -8.10 -11.94
C VAL A 132 13.25 -9.51 -12.15
N LYS A 133 14.06 -10.55 -11.98
CA LYS A 133 13.60 -11.93 -12.13
C LYS A 133 12.58 -12.33 -11.06
N SER A 134 12.74 -11.82 -9.83
CA SER A 134 11.76 -12.04 -8.75
C SER A 134 10.42 -11.35 -9.04
N VAL A 135 10.42 -10.14 -9.61
CA VAL A 135 9.18 -9.50 -10.09
C VAL A 135 8.53 -10.32 -11.20
N TYR A 136 9.29 -10.86 -12.15
CA TYR A 136 8.76 -11.75 -13.18
C TYR A 136 8.15 -13.03 -12.60
N ALA A 137 8.77 -13.63 -11.58
CA ALA A 137 8.26 -14.82 -10.89
C ALA A 137 6.90 -14.57 -10.23
N SER A 138 6.68 -13.35 -9.67
CA SER A 138 5.47 -13.03 -8.94
C SER A 138 4.18 -13.10 -9.78
N VAL A 139 4.27 -13.10 -11.11
CA VAL A 139 3.13 -13.34 -12.02
C VAL A 139 2.51 -14.71 -11.77
N TYR A 140 3.33 -15.69 -11.39
CA TYR A 140 2.93 -17.10 -11.27
C TYR A 140 2.72 -17.54 -9.82
N PHE A 141 2.86 -16.66 -8.84
CA PHE A 141 2.60 -16.98 -7.43
C PHE A 141 1.12 -17.29 -7.17
N ALA A 142 0.84 -18.07 -6.15
CA ALA A 142 -0.49 -18.55 -5.80
C ALA A 142 -1.53 -17.40 -5.71
N ALA A 143 -1.18 -16.27 -5.08
CA ALA A 143 -2.05 -15.11 -5.00
C ALA A 143 -2.40 -14.51 -6.37
N SER A 144 -1.41 -14.42 -7.27
CA SER A 144 -1.59 -13.92 -8.64
C SER A 144 -2.45 -14.88 -9.48
N ARG A 145 -2.19 -16.18 -9.36
CA ARG A 145 -2.98 -17.22 -10.06
C ARG A 145 -4.45 -17.19 -9.61
N ALA A 146 -4.70 -17.14 -8.31
CA ALA A 146 -6.06 -17.07 -7.76
C ALA A 146 -6.81 -15.81 -8.24
N TYR A 147 -6.15 -14.67 -8.29
CA TYR A 147 -6.75 -13.44 -8.80
C TYR A 147 -7.08 -13.54 -10.30
N ILE A 148 -6.12 -13.98 -11.11
CA ILE A 148 -6.32 -14.10 -12.56
C ILE A 148 -7.49 -15.04 -12.87
N GLN A 149 -7.62 -16.15 -12.13
CA GLN A 149 -8.74 -17.08 -12.26
C GLN A 149 -10.10 -16.44 -11.90
N SER A 150 -10.13 -15.63 -10.82
CA SER A 150 -11.37 -14.94 -10.40
C SER A 150 -11.80 -13.82 -11.37
N SER A 151 -10.87 -13.27 -12.14
CA SER A 151 -11.11 -12.16 -13.07
C SER A 151 -11.45 -12.60 -14.51
N GLN A 152 -11.65 -13.89 -14.75
CA GLN A 152 -11.88 -14.49 -16.10
C GLN A 152 -10.76 -14.23 -17.13
N ASN A 153 -9.57 -13.82 -16.67
CA ASN A 153 -8.42 -13.64 -17.52
C ASN A 153 -7.60 -14.95 -17.62
N LEU A 154 -6.84 -15.10 -18.71
CA LEU A 154 -5.93 -16.22 -18.85
C LEU A 154 -4.52 -15.84 -18.37
N ILE A 155 -3.95 -16.62 -17.47
CA ILE A 155 -2.58 -16.41 -16.97
C ILE A 155 -1.54 -16.41 -18.11
N SER A 156 -1.80 -17.14 -19.20
CA SER A 156 -0.93 -17.16 -20.38
C SER A 156 -0.91 -15.84 -21.17
N GLU A 157 -1.89 -14.97 -20.96
CA GLU A 157 -2.00 -13.65 -21.60
C GLU A 157 -1.43 -12.53 -20.73
N GLU A 158 -1.15 -12.81 -19.46
CA GLU A 158 -0.57 -11.81 -18.56
C GLU A 158 0.88 -11.53 -18.93
N LYS A 159 1.22 -10.24 -19.02
CA LYS A 159 2.53 -9.76 -19.40
C LYS A 159 3.03 -8.73 -18.39
N MET A 160 4.28 -8.88 -18.00
CA MET A 160 4.90 -8.05 -16.99
C MET A 160 5.90 -7.08 -17.59
N ALA A 161 5.61 -5.79 -17.50
CA ALA A 161 6.62 -4.74 -17.56
C ALA A 161 7.19 -4.50 -16.16
N VAL A 162 8.43 -4.02 -16.06
CA VAL A 162 9.05 -3.71 -14.78
C VAL A 162 9.48 -2.26 -14.77
N ILE A 163 9.11 -1.54 -13.72
CA ILE A 163 9.58 -0.18 -13.45
C ILE A 163 10.77 -0.27 -12.50
N ILE A 164 11.88 0.31 -12.89
CA ILE A 164 13.02 0.54 -12.01
C ILE A 164 12.99 2.02 -11.64
N GLN A 165 12.73 2.33 -10.37
CA GLN A 165 12.53 3.68 -9.87
C GLN A 165 13.50 3.97 -8.73
N GLU A 166 14.07 5.18 -8.67
CA GLU A 166 14.86 5.61 -7.53
C GLU A 166 14.00 5.66 -6.26
N VAL A 167 14.49 5.09 -5.18
CA VAL A 167 13.82 5.15 -3.86
C VAL A 167 13.94 6.55 -3.31
N CYS A 168 12.84 7.12 -2.85
CA CYS A 168 12.83 8.40 -2.13
C CYS A 168 13.30 8.20 -0.72
N GLY A 169 14.18 9.09 -0.23
CA GLY A 169 14.66 8.99 1.13
C GLY A 169 16.01 9.70 1.34
N THR A 170 16.51 9.56 2.54
CA THR A 170 17.85 9.97 2.95
C THR A 170 18.50 8.85 3.75
N GLU A 171 19.81 8.78 3.68
CA GLU A 171 20.57 7.83 4.47
C GLU A 171 20.68 8.28 5.93
N GLN A 172 20.42 7.36 6.86
CA GLN A 172 20.61 7.56 8.29
C GLN A 172 21.05 6.22 8.92
N ASP A 173 22.25 6.16 9.45
CA ASP A 173 22.83 4.99 10.15
C ASP A 173 22.77 3.67 9.33
N GLY A 174 23.08 3.76 8.02
CA GLY A 174 23.06 2.60 7.12
C GLY A 174 21.65 2.15 6.70
N LEU A 175 20.66 2.97 6.98
CA LEU A 175 19.27 2.79 6.56
C LEU A 175 18.87 3.92 5.60
N TYR A 176 17.91 3.63 4.70
CA TYR A 176 17.41 4.59 3.72
C TYR A 176 15.90 4.65 3.74
N PHE A 177 15.35 5.83 4.02
CA PHE A 177 13.91 6.05 4.08
C PHE A 177 13.55 7.54 3.94
N PRO A 178 12.35 7.89 3.45
CA PRO A 178 11.85 9.26 3.39
C PRO A 178 11.43 9.78 4.77
N THR A 179 11.25 11.07 4.90
CA THR A 179 10.66 11.67 6.12
C THR A 179 9.28 11.10 6.39
N CYS A 180 8.46 11.01 5.34
CA CYS A 180 7.19 10.31 5.40
C CYS A 180 6.75 9.84 4.02
N SER A 181 5.81 8.92 4.01
CA SER A 181 5.11 8.43 2.82
C SER A 181 3.63 8.31 3.11
N GLY A 182 2.81 8.34 2.07
CA GLY A 182 1.38 8.22 2.27
C GLY A 182 0.61 7.82 1.02
N VAL A 183 -0.66 7.56 1.26
CA VAL A 183 -1.69 7.33 0.25
C VAL A 183 -2.79 8.35 0.48
N ALA A 184 -3.16 9.08 -0.56
CA ALA A 184 -4.25 10.05 -0.54
C ALA A 184 -5.31 9.70 -1.58
N ARG A 185 -6.57 9.92 -1.25
CA ARG A 185 -7.73 9.67 -2.12
C ARG A 185 -8.56 10.93 -2.26
N SER A 186 -9.06 11.20 -3.45
CA SER A 186 -9.96 12.32 -3.70
C SER A 186 -11.39 12.09 -3.22
N ILE A 187 -11.70 10.86 -2.81
CA ILE A 187 -12.97 10.52 -2.17
C ILE A 187 -12.73 9.90 -0.80
N ASN A 188 -13.42 10.39 0.21
CA ASN A 188 -13.42 9.86 1.57
C ASN A 188 -14.70 9.04 1.77
N TYR A 189 -14.60 7.74 1.83
CA TYR A 189 -15.75 6.86 2.02
C TYR A 189 -16.29 6.88 3.45
N TYR A 190 -15.47 7.27 4.42
CA TYR A 190 -15.80 7.29 5.86
C TYR A 190 -15.46 8.65 6.45
N PRO A 191 -16.21 9.71 6.13
CA PRO A 191 -15.98 11.04 6.69
C PRO A 191 -16.26 11.05 8.19
N ILE A 192 -15.44 11.80 8.94
CA ILE A 192 -15.52 11.92 10.40
C ILE A 192 -15.86 13.37 10.77
N GLY A 193 -16.86 13.55 11.64
CA GLY A 193 -17.25 14.87 12.11
C GLY A 193 -17.76 15.79 11.00
N ASP A 194 -17.04 16.88 10.74
CA ASP A 194 -17.40 17.87 9.72
C ASP A 194 -16.91 17.53 8.30
N GLU A 195 -16.20 16.43 8.15
CA GLU A 195 -15.66 16.00 6.85
C GLU A 195 -16.81 15.61 5.89
N ARG A 196 -16.54 15.76 4.58
CA ARG A 196 -17.41 15.32 3.49
C ARG A 196 -16.66 14.34 2.59
N PRO A 197 -17.38 13.50 1.82
CA PRO A 197 -16.74 12.57 0.87
C PRO A 197 -15.78 13.27 -0.10
N GLU A 198 -16.11 14.45 -0.59
CA GLU A 198 -15.32 15.24 -1.53
C GLU A 198 -14.09 15.92 -0.93
N ASP A 199 -13.96 15.99 0.39
CA ASP A 199 -12.80 16.58 1.05
C ASP A 199 -11.53 15.68 0.94
N GLY A 200 -11.73 14.45 0.52
CA GLY A 200 -10.66 13.45 0.42
C GLY A 200 -10.15 12.96 1.76
N VAL A 201 -9.25 12.00 1.70
CA VAL A 201 -8.60 11.41 2.87
C VAL A 201 -7.15 11.06 2.56
N CYS A 202 -6.28 11.17 3.57
CA CYS A 202 -4.87 10.80 3.48
C CYS A 202 -4.48 9.93 4.67
N ASN A 203 -3.78 8.83 4.39
CA ASN A 203 -3.09 8.01 5.38
C ASN A 203 -1.58 8.22 5.21
N ILE A 204 -0.89 8.55 6.30
CA ILE A 204 0.52 8.92 6.30
C ILE A 204 1.30 8.15 7.36
N ALA A 205 2.54 7.81 7.05
CA ALA A 205 3.47 7.16 7.95
C ALA A 205 4.88 7.74 7.81
N MET A 206 5.65 7.74 8.87
CA MET A 206 7.11 7.96 8.83
C MET A 206 7.77 6.75 8.16
N GLY A 207 8.73 6.99 7.27
CA GLY A 207 9.46 5.94 6.56
C GLY A 207 8.82 5.51 5.25
N LEU A 208 9.08 4.28 4.82
CA LEU A 208 8.64 3.73 3.54
C LEU A 208 7.14 3.46 3.51
N GLY A 209 6.51 3.80 2.39
CA GLY A 209 5.06 3.73 2.18
C GLY A 209 4.45 2.33 2.20
N LYS A 210 5.28 1.28 2.17
CA LYS A 210 4.81 -0.10 2.31
C LYS A 210 4.01 -0.31 3.60
N LEU A 211 4.36 0.37 4.69
CA LEU A 211 3.59 0.33 5.94
C LEU A 211 2.13 0.79 5.74
N VAL A 212 1.92 1.81 4.90
CA VAL A 212 0.57 2.35 4.61
C VAL A 212 -0.24 1.35 3.80
N VAL A 213 0.32 0.87 2.69
CA VAL A 213 -0.41 0.01 1.74
C VAL A 213 -0.64 -1.41 2.28
N ASP A 214 0.19 -1.88 3.20
CA ASP A 214 0.05 -3.18 3.88
C ASP A 214 -0.84 -3.11 5.14
N GLY A 215 -1.48 -1.97 5.41
CA GLY A 215 -2.44 -1.82 6.51
C GLY A 215 -1.83 -1.75 7.90
N GLY A 216 -0.57 -1.29 8.03
CA GLY A 216 0.04 -0.99 9.32
C GLY A 216 -0.58 0.24 9.98
N ARG A 217 -0.10 0.57 11.19
CA ARG A 217 -0.54 1.78 11.90
C ARG A 217 -0.07 3.04 11.18
N THR A 218 -1.02 3.82 10.74
CA THR A 218 -0.79 5.08 10.03
C THR A 218 -1.62 6.18 10.67
N LEU A 219 -1.27 7.43 10.43
CA LEU A 219 -2.09 8.54 10.85
C LEU A 219 -3.02 8.93 9.69
N ARG A 220 -4.33 9.04 9.99
CA ARG A 220 -5.35 9.45 9.02
C ARG A 220 -5.70 10.92 9.22
N PHE A 221 -5.78 11.68 8.14
CA PHE A 221 -6.31 13.05 8.16
C PHE A 221 -7.05 13.39 6.87
N SER A 222 -7.94 14.40 6.95
CA SER A 222 -8.53 15.02 5.76
C SER A 222 -7.64 16.18 5.29
N PRO A 223 -7.29 16.28 3.99
CA PRO A 223 -6.55 17.42 3.46
C PRO A 223 -7.27 18.77 3.70
N ARG A 224 -8.59 18.75 3.80
CA ARG A 224 -9.43 19.92 4.12
C ARG A 224 -9.31 20.37 5.56
N TYR A 225 -9.12 19.42 6.50
CA TYR A 225 -9.07 19.65 7.94
C TYR A 225 -7.81 19.03 8.57
N PRO A 226 -6.59 19.40 8.14
CA PRO A 226 -5.38 18.68 8.53
C PRO A 226 -5.08 18.77 10.04
N GLN A 227 -5.64 19.76 10.72
CA GLN A 227 -5.46 19.93 12.18
C GLN A 227 -6.42 19.07 13.01
N LYS A 228 -7.50 18.54 12.40
CA LYS A 228 -8.51 17.72 13.08
C LYS A 228 -8.19 16.23 12.90
N VAL A 229 -7.22 15.74 13.66
CA VAL A 229 -6.80 14.33 13.62
C VAL A 229 -7.30 13.62 14.85
N LEU A 230 -8.20 12.63 14.67
CA LEU A 230 -8.82 11.88 15.77
C LEU A 230 -7.77 11.18 16.63
N GLN A 231 -6.81 10.50 16.02
CA GLN A 231 -5.77 9.72 16.70
C GLN A 231 -4.84 10.57 17.59
N THR A 232 -4.80 11.90 17.41
CA THR A 232 -4.00 12.82 18.23
C THR A 232 -4.86 13.81 19.01
N SER A 233 -6.18 13.57 19.11
CA SER A 233 -7.10 14.47 19.80
C SER A 233 -6.94 14.45 21.33
N THR A 234 -6.47 13.31 21.88
CA THR A 234 -6.06 13.20 23.29
C THR A 234 -4.70 12.52 23.42
N PRO A 235 -3.98 12.72 24.53
CA PRO A 235 -2.70 12.04 24.76
C PRO A 235 -2.83 10.51 24.77
N GLU A 236 -3.91 9.96 25.32
CA GLU A 236 -4.16 8.52 25.41
C GLU A 236 -4.33 7.92 24.01
N LEU A 237 -5.13 8.57 23.16
CA LEU A 237 -5.31 8.13 21.76
C LEU A 237 -3.99 8.22 21.00
N ALA A 238 -3.22 9.29 21.18
CA ALA A 238 -1.95 9.44 20.52
C ALA A 238 -0.92 8.37 20.93
N LEU A 239 -0.90 7.96 22.19
CA LEU A 239 -0.03 6.90 22.67
C LEU A 239 -0.45 5.50 22.21
N ARG A 240 -1.76 5.31 21.97
CA ARG A 240 -2.36 4.02 21.59
C ARG A 240 -2.40 3.83 20.06
N ASP A 241 -2.86 4.84 19.32
CA ASP A 241 -3.32 4.69 17.94
C ASP A 241 -2.36 5.26 16.90
N THR A 242 -1.28 5.95 17.31
CA THR A 242 -0.30 6.42 16.35
C THR A 242 0.70 5.34 15.96
N GLN A 243 1.44 5.59 14.90
CA GLN A 243 2.46 4.71 14.35
C GLN A 243 3.49 4.31 15.42
N ASN A 244 3.80 3.01 15.53
CA ASN A 244 4.72 2.45 16.52
C ASN A 244 5.96 1.78 15.92
N GLU A 245 5.99 1.60 14.60
CA GLU A 245 7.13 1.06 13.86
C GLU A 245 7.37 1.85 12.57
N VAL A 246 8.61 1.84 12.08
CA VAL A 246 9.01 2.50 10.84
C VAL A 246 9.67 1.48 9.93
N LEU A 247 9.31 1.47 8.64
CA LEU A 247 9.98 0.67 7.63
C LEU A 247 11.08 1.49 6.95
N ALA A 248 12.27 0.89 6.86
CA ALA A 248 13.43 1.45 6.19
C ALA A 248 14.15 0.38 5.35
N LEU A 249 14.78 0.79 4.26
CA LEU A 249 15.63 -0.10 3.46
C LEU A 249 17.02 -0.19 4.10
N SER A 250 17.51 -1.41 4.33
CA SER A 250 18.91 -1.63 4.71
C SER A 250 19.84 -1.31 3.52
N LEU A 251 20.88 -0.54 3.77
CA LEU A 251 21.90 -0.23 2.76
C LEU A 251 23.03 -1.29 2.71
N ARG A 252 22.91 -2.39 3.45
CA ARG A 252 23.86 -3.49 3.46
C ARG A 252 23.56 -4.50 2.36
N PRO A 253 24.36 -4.58 1.30
CA PRO A 253 24.04 -5.43 0.13
C PRO A 253 24.04 -6.93 0.47
N GLU A 254 24.79 -7.34 1.48
CA GLU A 254 24.86 -8.72 1.96
C GLU A 254 23.58 -9.21 2.64
N GLU A 255 22.74 -8.28 3.07
CA GLU A 255 21.45 -8.59 3.67
C GLU A 255 20.35 -8.82 2.63
N PHE A 256 20.58 -8.42 1.37
CA PHE A 256 19.58 -8.60 0.31
C PHE A 256 19.33 -10.08 0.01
N ARG A 257 18.07 -10.47 0.09
CA ARG A 257 17.58 -11.83 -0.21
C ARG A 257 16.44 -11.77 -1.21
N THR A 258 16.37 -12.78 -2.05
CA THR A 258 15.18 -13.07 -2.85
C THR A 258 14.22 -13.88 -1.98
N SER A 259 12.97 -13.47 -1.90
CA SER A 259 11.91 -14.11 -1.12
C SER A 259 10.57 -13.88 -1.81
N ILE A 260 9.59 -14.71 -1.53
CA ILE A 260 8.19 -14.47 -1.89
C ILE A 260 7.69 -13.23 -1.15
N ASP A 261 8.11 -13.06 0.13
CA ASP A 261 7.88 -11.84 0.89
C ASP A 261 8.85 -10.75 0.43
N ASP A 262 8.35 -9.76 -0.29
CA ASP A 262 9.13 -8.63 -0.79
C ASP A 262 9.52 -7.62 0.30
N ALA A 263 8.93 -7.72 1.50
CA ALA A 263 9.31 -6.93 2.68
C ALA A 263 10.56 -7.47 3.39
N VAL A 264 11.04 -8.67 3.07
CA VAL A 264 12.19 -9.33 3.73
C VAL A 264 13.45 -8.46 3.74
N ASN A 265 13.62 -7.57 2.77
CA ASN A 265 14.76 -6.67 2.64
C ASN A 265 14.57 -5.32 3.37
N LEU A 266 13.44 -5.14 4.04
CA LEU A 266 13.13 -3.96 4.82
C LEU A 266 13.36 -4.22 6.32
N ARG A 267 13.83 -3.19 7.00
CA ARG A 267 14.00 -3.22 8.47
C ARG A 267 12.79 -2.56 9.13
N ARG A 268 12.24 -3.26 10.12
CA ARG A 268 11.23 -2.72 11.03
C ARG A 268 11.93 -2.12 12.24
N LEU A 269 11.72 -0.85 12.50
CA LEU A 269 12.37 -0.07 13.56
C LEU A 269 11.32 0.40 14.55
N GLY A 270 11.52 0.11 15.83
CA GLY A 270 10.66 0.61 16.90
C GLY A 270 10.94 2.08 17.24
N LEU A 271 10.02 2.71 17.96
CA LEU A 271 10.10 4.13 18.34
C LEU A 271 11.37 4.51 19.11
N THR A 272 11.94 3.61 19.90
CA THR A 272 13.19 3.84 20.63
C THR A 272 14.39 4.01 19.71
N GLN A 273 14.40 3.31 18.58
CA GLN A 273 15.48 3.36 17.59
C GLN A 273 15.42 4.62 16.75
N ILE A 274 14.21 5.08 16.41
CA ILE A 274 14.03 6.25 15.53
C ILE A 274 14.27 7.60 16.20
N GLY A 275 14.31 7.64 17.53
CA GLY A 275 14.48 8.90 18.28
C GLY A 275 15.76 9.68 17.96
N GLY A 276 16.82 8.98 17.51
CA GLY A 276 18.09 9.57 17.07
C GLY A 276 18.11 10.01 15.60
N PHE A 277 17.14 9.63 14.78
CA PHE A 277 17.14 9.96 13.36
C PHE A 277 16.74 11.41 13.10
N ARG A 278 17.42 12.04 12.14
CA ARG A 278 17.16 13.44 11.76
C ARG A 278 15.72 13.66 11.27
N ASN A 279 15.09 12.66 10.67
CA ASN A 279 13.71 12.73 10.22
C ASN A 279 12.70 12.85 11.37
N SER A 280 13.02 12.35 12.56
CA SER A 280 12.10 12.36 13.70
C SER A 280 11.70 13.76 14.14
N LYS A 281 12.58 14.77 13.99
CA LYS A 281 12.29 16.16 14.34
C LYS A 281 11.13 16.79 13.56
N PHE A 282 10.82 16.25 12.36
CA PHE A 282 9.76 16.78 11.50
C PHE A 282 8.38 16.17 11.81
N VAL A 283 8.36 14.95 12.36
CA VAL A 283 7.12 14.16 12.46
C VAL A 283 6.77 13.70 13.87
N CYS A 284 7.75 13.75 14.81
CA CYS A 284 7.54 13.30 16.17
C CYS A 284 7.22 14.45 17.10
N SER A 285 6.34 14.16 18.06
CA SER A 285 6.16 14.87 19.32
C SER A 285 6.78 14.04 20.45
N VAL A 286 6.79 14.58 21.66
CA VAL A 286 7.36 13.96 22.85
C VAL A 286 6.28 13.82 23.92
N TRP A 287 6.14 12.62 24.48
CA TRP A 287 5.32 12.40 25.66
C TRP A 287 6.07 12.82 26.91
N ASP A 288 5.56 13.89 27.54
CA ASP A 288 5.98 14.38 28.84
C ASP A 288 5.15 13.69 29.93
N ARG A 289 5.77 12.68 30.57
CA ARG A 289 5.09 11.86 31.59
C ARG A 289 4.77 12.62 32.87
N GLU A 290 5.58 13.63 33.20
CA GLU A 290 5.40 14.38 34.46
C GLU A 290 4.18 15.30 34.39
N ASN A 291 3.93 15.87 33.20
CA ASN A 291 2.81 16.78 32.95
C ASN A 291 1.65 16.14 32.21
N GLU A 292 1.72 14.83 31.94
CA GLU A 292 0.70 14.06 31.20
C GLU A 292 0.25 14.74 29.89
N ARG A 293 1.21 15.27 29.14
CA ARG A 293 0.94 16.00 27.89
C ARG A 293 1.88 15.61 26.77
N ILE A 294 1.43 15.86 25.54
CA ILE A 294 2.27 15.75 24.36
C ILE A 294 2.83 17.13 24.02
N SER A 295 4.16 17.21 23.96
CA SER A 295 4.89 18.38 23.49
C SER A 295 5.30 18.22 22.03
N ASP A 296 5.01 19.22 21.21
CA ASP A 296 5.37 19.21 19.79
C ASP A 296 6.79 19.74 19.55
N SER A 297 7.54 20.09 20.61
CA SER A 297 8.94 20.50 20.52
C SER A 297 9.83 19.27 20.22
N PRO A 298 10.58 19.28 19.11
CA PRO A 298 11.48 18.15 18.79
C PRO A 298 12.69 18.06 19.73
N PHE A 299 12.94 19.10 20.53
CA PHE A 299 14.09 19.21 21.44
C PHE A 299 13.79 18.66 22.84
N ASP A 300 12.51 18.46 23.18
CA ASP A 300 12.12 17.93 24.48
C ASP A 300 12.58 16.48 24.64
N GLN A 301 12.91 16.12 25.88
CA GLN A 301 13.28 14.75 26.22
C GLN A 301 12.05 13.96 26.63
N GLY A 302 12.01 12.69 26.26
CA GLY A 302 10.93 11.78 26.58
C GLY A 302 10.64 10.75 25.50
N ARG A 303 9.55 10.01 25.68
CA ARG A 303 9.13 9.02 24.70
C ARG A 303 8.63 9.71 23.43
N LYS A 304 9.19 9.35 22.28
CA LYS A 304 8.73 9.87 20.99
C LYS A 304 7.37 9.25 20.62
N VAL A 305 6.51 10.09 20.01
CA VAL A 305 5.18 9.75 19.48
C VAL A 305 5.08 10.36 18.09
N ILE A 306 4.73 9.56 17.08
CA ILE A 306 4.65 10.03 15.69
C ILE A 306 3.27 10.67 15.48
N THR A 307 3.19 11.98 15.62
CA THR A 307 1.92 12.75 15.54
C THR A 307 1.76 13.54 14.26
N PHE A 308 2.83 13.79 13.52
CA PHE A 308 2.85 14.74 12.40
C PHE A 308 2.38 16.16 12.72
N ASN A 309 2.26 16.54 13.98
CA ASN A 309 1.75 17.84 14.39
C ASN A 309 2.56 19.00 13.78
N ASN A 310 3.88 18.86 13.66
CA ASN A 310 4.71 19.89 13.03
C ASN A 310 4.29 20.19 11.59
N ILE A 311 3.88 19.16 10.85
CA ILE A 311 3.41 19.28 9.46
C ILE A 311 1.93 19.72 9.45
N LEU A 312 1.05 18.98 10.13
CA LEU A 312 -0.40 19.13 9.97
C LEU A 312 -0.97 20.31 10.77
N LYS A 313 -0.43 20.58 11.96
CA LYS A 313 -0.91 21.63 12.85
C LYS A 313 -0.18 22.96 12.63
N TYR A 314 1.14 22.90 12.46
CA TYR A 314 1.99 24.10 12.33
C TYR A 314 2.43 24.40 10.90
N ASN A 315 2.03 23.59 9.92
CA ASN A 315 2.28 23.78 8.49
C ASN A 315 3.77 24.02 8.15
N THR A 316 4.68 23.31 8.83
CA THR A 316 6.13 23.42 8.54
C THR A 316 6.50 22.86 7.16
N PHE A 317 5.62 22.07 6.59
CA PHE A 317 5.63 21.61 5.21
C PHE A 317 4.17 21.64 4.70
N PRO A 318 3.88 22.23 3.52
CA PRO A 318 2.51 22.44 3.05
C PRO A 318 1.87 21.15 2.47
N LEU A 319 1.92 20.07 3.25
CA LEU A 319 1.53 18.73 2.81
C LEU A 319 0.07 18.66 2.38
N ALA A 320 -0.83 19.18 3.22
CA ALA A 320 -2.28 19.13 2.97
C ALA A 320 -2.67 19.90 1.70
N GLU A 321 -2.05 21.06 1.48
CA GLU A 321 -2.29 21.88 0.27
C GLU A 321 -1.80 21.17 -0.99
N ILE A 322 -0.56 20.62 -0.96
CA ILE A 322 0.01 19.88 -2.09
C ILE A 322 -0.86 18.65 -2.42
N ILE A 323 -1.29 17.90 -1.43
CA ILE A 323 -2.16 16.74 -1.63
C ILE A 323 -3.49 17.17 -2.24
N SER A 324 -4.13 18.21 -1.71
CA SER A 324 -5.39 18.74 -2.23
C SER A 324 -5.26 19.15 -3.70
N ASP A 325 -4.20 19.87 -4.05
CA ASP A 325 -3.92 20.30 -5.44
C ASP A 325 -3.72 19.07 -6.37
N ILE A 326 -2.93 18.08 -5.95
CA ILE A 326 -2.67 16.88 -6.76
C ILE A 326 -3.92 16.02 -6.94
N LEU A 327 -4.73 15.86 -5.90
CA LEU A 327 -5.99 15.12 -5.97
C LEU A 327 -6.98 15.81 -6.90
N THR A 328 -7.09 17.13 -6.83
CA THR A 328 -7.95 17.94 -7.72
C THR A 328 -7.48 17.80 -9.16
N MET A 329 -6.22 18.07 -9.45
CA MET A 329 -5.65 17.91 -10.80
C MET A 329 -5.86 16.50 -11.35
N GLY A 330 -5.56 15.49 -10.53
CA GLY A 330 -5.69 14.09 -10.93
C GLY A 330 -7.12 13.72 -11.27
N ALA A 331 -8.09 14.13 -10.43
CA ALA A 331 -9.50 13.87 -10.66
C ALA A 331 -10.05 14.59 -11.90
N GLU A 332 -9.66 15.84 -12.13
CA GLU A 332 -10.03 16.60 -13.32
C GLU A 332 -9.48 15.97 -14.61
N GLU A 333 -8.18 15.62 -14.64
CA GLU A 333 -7.54 15.04 -15.82
C GLU A 333 -8.00 13.59 -16.10
N MET A 334 -8.27 12.78 -15.08
CA MET A 334 -8.79 11.43 -15.23
C MET A 334 -10.32 11.37 -15.37
N ARG A 335 -11.02 12.45 -15.00
CA ARG A 335 -12.50 12.53 -14.97
C ARG A 335 -13.15 11.49 -14.06
N CYS A 336 -12.48 11.12 -13.02
CA CYS A 336 -12.96 10.19 -11.99
C CYS A 336 -12.17 10.43 -10.70
N PRO A 337 -12.66 9.96 -9.54
CA PRO A 337 -11.88 9.97 -8.31
C PRO A 337 -10.55 9.27 -8.49
N VAL A 338 -9.52 9.74 -7.78
CA VAL A 338 -8.16 9.23 -7.90
C VAL A 338 -7.57 8.87 -6.54
N GLU A 339 -6.64 7.94 -6.57
CA GLU A 339 -5.75 7.62 -5.47
C GLU A 339 -4.30 7.93 -5.88
N VAL A 340 -3.55 8.49 -4.95
CA VAL A 340 -2.17 8.94 -5.14
C VAL A 340 -1.28 8.37 -4.07
N GLU A 341 -0.15 7.76 -4.47
CA GLU A 341 0.94 7.39 -3.56
C GLU A 341 2.06 8.44 -3.64
N PHE A 342 2.60 8.81 -2.48
CA PHE A 342 3.65 9.83 -2.41
C PHE A 342 4.68 9.53 -1.33
N ALA A 343 5.84 10.22 -1.43
CA ALA A 343 6.87 10.25 -0.40
C ALA A 343 7.48 11.65 -0.28
N VAL A 344 7.84 12.06 0.92
CA VAL A 344 8.36 13.40 1.22
C VAL A 344 9.74 13.32 1.85
N ASN A 345 10.68 14.11 1.33
CA ASN A 345 11.99 14.33 1.93
C ASN A 345 12.08 15.75 2.44
N MET A 346 12.07 15.91 3.77
CA MET A 346 12.26 17.19 4.44
C MET A 346 13.69 17.39 4.95
N ASP A 347 14.42 16.29 5.19
CA ASP A 347 15.83 16.31 5.60
C ASP A 347 16.71 16.53 4.35
N VAL A 348 16.88 17.79 3.98
CA VAL A 348 17.68 18.22 2.84
C VAL A 348 18.82 19.14 3.29
N ALA A 349 19.86 19.27 2.50
CA ALA A 349 20.97 20.17 2.81
C ALA A 349 20.51 21.65 2.88
N PRO A 350 21.16 22.48 3.71
CA PRO A 350 20.84 23.91 3.78
C PRO A 350 20.82 24.58 2.41
N GLY A 351 19.77 25.32 2.13
CA GLY A 351 19.55 25.99 0.83
C GLY A 351 18.96 25.11 -0.28
N GLN A 352 18.72 23.83 -0.01
CA GLN A 352 17.99 22.96 -0.94
C GLN A 352 16.49 22.97 -0.61
N ARG A 353 15.68 22.81 -1.67
CA ARG A 353 14.23 22.64 -1.53
C ARG A 353 13.89 21.27 -0.95
N GLN A 354 12.94 21.22 -0.06
CA GLN A 354 12.28 19.98 0.36
C GLN A 354 11.57 19.35 -0.84
N VAL A 355 11.38 18.02 -0.83
CA VAL A 355 10.90 17.31 -2.03
C VAL A 355 9.63 16.53 -1.70
N PHE A 356 8.57 16.80 -2.47
CA PHE A 356 7.40 15.95 -2.56
C PHE A 356 7.51 15.08 -3.80
N ASN A 357 7.59 13.77 -3.61
CA ASN A 357 7.70 12.79 -4.69
C ASN A 357 6.36 12.14 -4.95
N LEU A 358 5.84 12.30 -6.16
CA LEU A 358 4.64 11.61 -6.64
C LEU A 358 5.04 10.24 -7.19
N LEU A 359 4.59 9.16 -6.55
CA LEU A 359 5.05 7.80 -6.85
C LEU A 359 4.12 7.04 -7.78
N GLN A 360 2.82 7.23 -7.61
CA GLN A 360 1.78 6.59 -8.41
C GLN A 360 0.50 7.40 -8.36
N ILE A 361 -0.27 7.36 -9.45
CA ILE A 361 -1.66 7.80 -9.51
C ILE A 361 -2.48 6.74 -10.21
N ARG A 362 -3.69 6.51 -9.73
CA ARG A 362 -4.63 5.56 -10.33
C ARG A 362 -6.08 6.04 -10.16
N PRO A 363 -6.98 5.68 -11.10
CA PRO A 363 -8.39 5.95 -10.95
C PRO A 363 -8.97 5.10 -9.83
N ILE A 364 -9.92 5.64 -9.10
CA ILE A 364 -10.81 4.89 -8.21
C ILE A 364 -12.05 4.57 -9.04
N ILE A 365 -12.34 3.29 -9.19
CA ILE A 365 -13.53 2.83 -9.91
C ILE A 365 -14.63 2.67 -8.89
N ASP A 366 -15.68 3.44 -9.07
CA ASP A 366 -16.92 3.31 -8.31
C ASP A 366 -17.88 2.47 -9.16
N ASN A 367 -17.98 1.19 -8.84
CA ASN A 367 -18.96 0.29 -9.46
C ASN A 367 -20.34 0.57 -8.87
N GLN A 368 -20.85 1.77 -9.08
CA GLN A 368 -22.23 2.13 -8.77
C GLN A 368 -23.15 1.44 -9.76
N ASP A 369 -23.51 0.21 -9.49
CA ASP A 369 -24.74 -0.37 -10.05
C ASP A 369 -25.90 0.42 -9.42
N ASN A 370 -26.48 1.35 -10.19
CA ASN A 370 -27.56 2.27 -9.79
C ASN A 370 -28.90 1.53 -9.55
N ARG A 371 -28.89 0.38 -8.90
CA ARG A 371 -30.11 -0.27 -8.43
C ARG A 371 -30.53 0.39 -7.13
N SER A 372 -31.52 1.26 -7.19
CA SER A 372 -32.12 1.83 -5.99
C SER A 372 -32.75 0.73 -5.14
N ILE A 373 -32.24 0.54 -3.94
CA ILE A 373 -32.90 -0.30 -2.92
C ILE A 373 -34.03 0.54 -2.33
N ASP A 374 -35.25 0.02 -2.31
CA ASP A 374 -36.31 0.63 -1.53
C ASP A 374 -36.12 0.29 -0.05
N TRP A 375 -35.55 1.23 0.69
CA TRP A 375 -35.26 1.07 2.12
C TRP A 375 -36.54 0.88 2.97
N ASN A 376 -37.70 1.21 2.44
CA ASN A 376 -39.00 0.97 3.12
C ASN A 376 -39.36 -0.53 3.13
N GLU A 377 -38.78 -1.32 2.22
CA GLU A 377 -38.98 -2.76 2.19
C GLU A 377 -37.99 -3.54 3.08
N VAL A 378 -36.99 -2.85 3.65
CA VAL A 378 -35.96 -3.47 4.51
C VAL A 378 -36.42 -3.45 5.96
N ASP A 379 -36.74 -4.62 6.52
CA ASP A 379 -37.04 -4.79 7.93
C ASP A 379 -35.76 -5.00 8.74
N ALA A 380 -35.23 -3.92 9.29
CA ALA A 380 -34.02 -3.93 10.11
C ALA A 380 -34.11 -4.85 11.34
N SER A 381 -35.33 -5.11 11.85
CA SER A 381 -35.54 -6.01 13.01
C SER A 381 -35.25 -7.48 12.70
N ARG A 382 -35.22 -7.85 11.43
CA ARG A 382 -34.89 -9.18 10.92
C ARG A 382 -33.44 -9.32 10.49
N ALA A 383 -32.65 -8.22 10.52
CA ALA A 383 -31.27 -8.22 10.13
C ALA A 383 -30.43 -9.03 11.12
N LEU A 384 -29.65 -9.98 10.61
CA LEU A 384 -28.64 -10.69 11.38
C LEU A 384 -27.41 -9.81 11.66
N ILE A 385 -27.04 -9.00 10.68
CA ILE A 385 -25.96 -8.04 10.74
C ILE A 385 -26.50 -6.72 10.16
N TYR A 386 -26.32 -5.64 10.88
CA TYR A 386 -26.68 -4.30 10.46
C TYR A 386 -25.50 -3.34 10.67
N GLY A 387 -25.18 -2.53 9.70
CA GLY A 387 -24.15 -1.51 9.79
C GLY A 387 -24.65 -0.21 9.15
N GLU A 388 -24.40 0.92 9.80
CA GLU A 388 -24.76 2.25 9.31
C GLU A 388 -23.82 2.73 8.20
N GLN A 389 -22.62 2.15 8.11
CA GLN A 389 -21.63 2.47 7.12
C GLN A 389 -21.26 1.22 6.32
N ALA A 390 -21.55 1.24 5.04
CA ALA A 390 -21.28 0.14 4.13
C ALA A 390 -20.77 0.65 2.78
N LEU A 391 -19.94 -0.15 2.13
CA LEU A 391 -19.56 -0.01 0.73
C LEU A 391 -20.18 -1.16 -0.07
N GLY A 392 -20.46 -0.89 -1.32
CA GLY A 392 -21.16 -1.81 -2.20
C GLY A 392 -22.64 -1.48 -2.24
N ILE A 393 -23.24 -1.64 -3.42
CA ILE A 393 -24.65 -1.32 -3.67
C ILE A 393 -25.28 -2.53 -4.32
N GLY A 394 -26.45 -2.92 -3.86
CA GLY A 394 -27.26 -3.94 -4.48
C GLY A 394 -27.79 -4.99 -3.53
N GLN A 395 -28.40 -6.01 -4.09
CA GLN A 395 -28.93 -7.18 -3.39
C GLN A 395 -28.19 -8.42 -3.86
N MET A 396 -27.64 -9.18 -2.92
CA MET A 396 -27.00 -10.47 -3.14
C MET A 396 -27.91 -11.56 -2.57
N THR A 397 -28.39 -12.48 -3.42
CA THR A 397 -29.36 -13.51 -3.02
C THR A 397 -28.79 -14.92 -3.05
N ASP A 398 -27.53 -15.07 -3.47
CA ASP A 398 -26.83 -16.34 -3.67
C ASP A 398 -25.92 -16.76 -2.50
N ILE A 399 -25.91 -15.97 -1.41
CA ILE A 399 -25.08 -16.23 -0.23
C ILE A 399 -25.88 -17.05 0.78
N ALA A 400 -25.36 -18.21 1.17
CA ALA A 400 -25.97 -19.07 2.20
C ALA A 400 -25.04 -19.37 3.37
N ASP A 401 -23.77 -18.98 3.29
CA ASP A 401 -22.77 -19.32 4.27
C ASP A 401 -22.19 -18.08 4.96
N ILE A 402 -21.86 -18.20 6.23
CA ILE A 402 -21.12 -17.21 7.00
C ILE A 402 -19.90 -17.87 7.61
N ILE A 403 -18.73 -17.34 7.31
CA ILE A 403 -17.48 -17.70 8.00
C ILE A 403 -17.17 -16.59 8.98
N TYR A 404 -17.02 -16.91 10.24
CA TYR A 404 -16.75 -15.91 11.27
C TYR A 404 -15.65 -16.33 12.23
N VAL A 405 -14.86 -15.37 12.66
CA VAL A 405 -13.86 -15.54 13.71
C VAL A 405 -14.55 -15.26 15.06
N LYS A 406 -14.52 -16.23 15.97
CA LYS A 406 -15.10 -16.07 17.30
C LYS A 406 -14.31 -15.03 18.09
N SER A 407 -14.96 -13.95 18.51
CA SER A 407 -14.31 -12.87 19.27
C SER A 407 -13.69 -13.35 20.59
N GLU A 408 -14.35 -14.31 21.25
CA GLU A 408 -13.89 -14.91 22.51
C GLU A 408 -12.60 -15.74 22.35
N ALA A 409 -12.35 -16.26 21.16
CA ALA A 409 -11.17 -17.06 20.82
C ALA A 409 -10.10 -16.26 20.07
N PHE A 410 -10.35 -14.98 19.80
CA PHE A 410 -9.41 -14.14 19.08
C PHE A 410 -8.21 -13.78 19.95
N ASP A 411 -7.03 -14.15 19.44
CA ASP A 411 -5.74 -13.77 20.00
C ASP A 411 -4.88 -13.13 18.89
N SER A 412 -4.41 -11.92 19.13
CA SER A 412 -3.56 -11.18 18.20
C SER A 412 -2.27 -11.92 17.82
N LEU A 413 -1.78 -12.82 18.67
CA LEU A 413 -0.60 -13.66 18.39
C LEU A 413 -0.91 -14.85 17.46
N SER A 414 -2.20 -15.12 17.21
CA SER A 414 -2.66 -16.26 16.39
C SER A 414 -3.25 -15.83 15.05
N THR A 415 -3.15 -14.57 14.66
CA THR A 415 -3.78 -14.02 13.44
C THR A 415 -3.28 -14.67 12.16
N GLU A 416 -2.00 -15.07 12.08
CA GLU A 416 -1.46 -15.82 10.94
C GLU A 416 -2.12 -17.19 10.80
N LYS A 417 -2.36 -17.90 11.90
CA LYS A 417 -3.07 -19.19 11.88
C LYS A 417 -4.51 -19.02 11.42
N ILE A 418 -5.16 -17.95 11.84
CA ILE A 418 -6.53 -17.63 11.37
C ILE A 418 -6.52 -17.43 9.85
N ALA A 419 -5.52 -16.75 9.29
CA ALA A 419 -5.39 -16.58 7.84
C ALA A 419 -5.19 -17.91 7.10
N GLU A 420 -4.40 -18.85 7.66
CA GLU A 420 -4.20 -20.20 7.10
C GLU A 420 -5.48 -21.05 7.15
N GLU A 421 -6.23 -20.99 8.27
CA GLU A 421 -7.53 -21.67 8.39
C GLU A 421 -8.54 -21.10 7.38
N LEU A 422 -8.55 -19.78 7.20
CA LEU A 422 -9.39 -19.13 6.19
C LEU A 422 -9.03 -19.58 4.77
N LEU A 423 -7.75 -19.74 4.44
CA LEU A 423 -7.34 -20.29 3.14
C LEU A 423 -7.95 -21.68 2.91
N THR A 424 -7.91 -22.52 3.92
CA THR A 424 -8.48 -23.88 3.85
C THR A 424 -10.00 -23.84 3.64
N LEU A 425 -10.69 -22.98 4.41
CA LEU A 425 -12.14 -22.82 4.28
C LEU A 425 -12.53 -22.21 2.93
N ASN A 426 -11.82 -21.17 2.49
CA ASN A 426 -12.04 -20.52 1.21
C ASN A 426 -11.88 -21.49 0.03
N ASN A 427 -10.84 -22.32 0.05
CA ASN A 427 -10.65 -23.36 -0.97
C ASN A 427 -11.81 -24.35 -1.01
N ARG A 428 -12.30 -24.78 0.16
CA ARG A 428 -13.47 -25.64 0.25
C ARG A 428 -14.73 -24.97 -0.32
N MET A 429 -14.95 -23.70 0.00
CA MET A 429 -16.09 -22.93 -0.52
C MET A 429 -15.99 -22.77 -2.05
N ARG A 430 -14.81 -22.49 -2.56
CA ARG A 430 -14.55 -22.41 -4.01
C ARG A 430 -14.86 -23.73 -4.72
N ASP A 431 -14.37 -24.86 -4.19
CA ASP A 431 -14.61 -26.18 -4.79
C ASP A 431 -16.10 -26.55 -4.82
N GLN A 432 -16.89 -26.01 -3.90
CA GLN A 432 -18.33 -26.17 -3.83
C GLN A 432 -19.13 -25.12 -4.59
N GLY A 433 -18.47 -24.07 -5.14
CA GLY A 433 -19.13 -22.95 -5.81
C GLY A 433 -20.03 -22.14 -4.86
N ARG A 434 -19.69 -22.03 -3.56
CA ARG A 434 -20.51 -21.42 -2.52
C ARG A 434 -19.85 -20.12 -2.00
N PRO A 435 -20.37 -18.96 -2.38
CA PRO A 435 -19.92 -17.68 -1.82
C PRO A 435 -20.36 -17.55 -0.36
N TYR A 436 -19.65 -16.71 0.41
CA TYR A 436 -19.91 -16.53 1.84
C TYR A 436 -19.76 -15.08 2.30
N ILE A 437 -20.28 -14.80 3.50
CA ILE A 437 -20.01 -13.58 4.26
C ILE A 437 -18.85 -13.86 5.21
N LEU A 438 -17.81 -13.02 5.18
CA LEU A 438 -16.69 -13.09 6.11
C LEU A 438 -16.88 -12.09 7.24
N VAL A 439 -16.89 -12.56 8.48
CA VAL A 439 -17.05 -11.70 9.68
C VAL A 439 -15.89 -11.92 10.63
N GLY A 440 -15.28 -10.86 11.12
CA GLY A 440 -14.21 -11.03 12.11
C GLY A 440 -13.79 -9.74 12.79
N PRO A 441 -13.03 -9.91 13.89
CA PRO A 441 -12.55 -8.81 14.68
C PRO A 441 -11.40 -8.07 13.98
N GLY A 442 -11.41 -6.74 14.08
CA GLY A 442 -10.37 -5.89 13.53
C GLY A 442 -10.42 -5.79 12.00
N ARG A 443 -9.30 -5.39 11.43
CA ARG A 443 -9.13 -5.17 9.99
C ARG A 443 -8.72 -6.46 9.26
N TRP A 444 -9.31 -6.69 8.11
CA TRP A 444 -8.83 -7.73 7.21
C TRP A 444 -7.68 -7.20 6.34
N GLY A 445 -6.67 -8.05 6.10
CA GLY A 445 -5.51 -7.69 5.28
C GLY A 445 -4.50 -6.77 5.99
N SER A 446 -4.61 -6.59 7.31
CA SER A 446 -3.64 -5.82 8.08
C SER A 446 -2.37 -6.62 8.34
N SER A 447 -1.21 -6.01 8.10
CA SER A 447 0.10 -6.57 8.48
C SER A 447 0.43 -6.40 9.97
N ASP A 448 -0.34 -5.60 10.71
CA ASP A 448 -0.23 -5.45 12.16
C ASP A 448 -1.22 -6.41 12.85
N PRO A 449 -0.74 -7.44 13.58
CA PRO A 449 -1.60 -8.43 14.24
C PRO A 449 -2.49 -7.83 15.33
N PHE A 450 -2.15 -6.65 15.85
CA PHE A 450 -2.98 -5.94 16.83
C PHE A 450 -4.11 -5.13 16.18
N LEU A 451 -4.09 -4.97 14.86
CA LEU A 451 -5.15 -4.29 14.12
C LEU A 451 -6.10 -5.27 13.43
N GLY A 452 -5.68 -6.52 13.18
CA GLY A 452 -6.53 -7.48 12.50
C GLY A 452 -5.81 -8.72 11.96
N VAL A 453 -6.38 -9.34 10.94
CA VAL A 453 -5.92 -10.62 10.37
C VAL A 453 -5.21 -10.38 9.03
N PRO A 454 -3.97 -10.90 8.82
CA PRO A 454 -3.16 -10.64 7.63
C PRO A 454 -3.58 -11.51 6.43
N VAL A 455 -4.86 -11.46 6.05
CA VAL A 455 -5.35 -12.20 4.89
C VAL A 455 -4.83 -11.59 3.59
N LYS A 456 -4.50 -12.46 2.64
CA LYS A 456 -4.29 -12.13 1.23
C LYS A 456 -5.55 -12.48 0.43
N TRP A 457 -5.66 -12.00 -0.80
CA TRP A 457 -6.85 -12.25 -1.62
C TRP A 457 -7.19 -13.75 -1.78
N ASN A 458 -6.18 -14.60 -1.99
CA ASN A 458 -6.37 -16.05 -2.11
C ASN A 458 -6.95 -16.72 -0.86
N HIS A 459 -6.88 -16.06 0.31
CA HIS A 459 -7.47 -16.58 1.55
C HIS A 459 -8.97 -16.34 1.63
N ILE A 460 -9.51 -15.40 0.82
CA ILE A 460 -10.89 -14.90 0.94
C ILE A 460 -11.57 -14.64 -0.42
N SER A 461 -11.07 -15.21 -1.52
CA SER A 461 -11.55 -14.92 -2.88
C SER A 461 -13.03 -15.20 -3.11
N GLU A 462 -13.65 -16.07 -2.31
CA GLU A 462 -15.07 -16.41 -2.40
C GLU A 462 -15.94 -15.57 -1.46
N ALA A 463 -15.36 -14.68 -0.65
CA ALA A 463 -16.12 -13.76 0.16
C ALA A 463 -16.83 -12.71 -0.73
N ARG A 464 -18.13 -12.60 -0.61
CA ARG A 464 -18.96 -11.58 -1.29
C ARG A 464 -19.26 -10.37 -0.43
N VAL A 465 -19.21 -10.56 0.88
CA VAL A 465 -19.35 -9.49 1.87
C VAL A 465 -18.31 -9.70 2.95
N ILE A 466 -17.66 -8.62 3.34
CA ILE A 466 -16.65 -8.59 4.39
C ILE A 466 -17.14 -7.66 5.48
N VAL A 467 -17.12 -8.14 6.72
CA VAL A 467 -17.53 -7.41 7.91
C VAL A 467 -16.34 -7.30 8.87
N GLU A 468 -15.96 -6.09 9.19
CA GLU A 468 -14.97 -5.77 10.20
C GLU A 468 -15.69 -5.36 11.48
N CYS A 469 -15.45 -6.10 12.58
CA CYS A 469 -16.08 -5.84 13.87
C CYS A 469 -15.09 -5.20 14.83
N GLY A 470 -15.54 -4.21 15.60
CA GLY A 470 -14.81 -3.68 16.75
C GLY A 470 -14.45 -4.79 17.74
N ILE A 471 -13.26 -4.71 18.33
CA ILE A 471 -12.86 -5.55 19.45
C ILE A 471 -13.08 -4.70 20.71
N GLU A 472 -13.52 -5.31 21.83
CA GLU A 472 -13.92 -4.63 23.11
C GLU A 472 -13.07 -3.43 23.56
N LYS A 473 -11.86 -3.26 23.03
CA LYS A 473 -10.93 -2.16 23.33
C LYS A 473 -10.51 -1.32 22.12
N PHE A 474 -11.02 -1.64 20.94
CA PHE A 474 -10.59 -1.01 19.69
C PHE A 474 -11.80 -0.80 18.78
N ASP A 475 -12.11 0.45 18.48
CA ASP A 475 -13.00 0.78 17.36
C ASP A 475 -12.29 0.45 16.06
N VAL A 476 -12.98 -0.17 15.12
CA VAL A 476 -12.42 -0.43 13.79
C VAL A 476 -12.46 0.84 12.98
N GLU A 477 -11.27 1.39 12.69
CA GLU A 477 -11.13 2.44 11.70
C GLU A 477 -10.88 1.80 10.33
N PRO A 478 -11.75 2.03 9.32
CA PRO A 478 -11.59 1.43 8.01
C PRO A 478 -10.25 1.77 7.37
N SER A 479 -9.58 0.77 6.80
CA SER A 479 -8.23 0.93 6.26
C SER A 479 -8.23 1.47 4.83
N GLN A 480 -8.81 2.67 4.61
CA GLN A 480 -9.04 3.26 3.28
C GLN A 480 -7.78 3.43 2.41
N GLY A 481 -6.59 3.52 2.99
CA GLY A 481 -5.33 3.70 2.27
C GLY A 481 -4.62 2.40 1.91
N THR A 482 -5.22 1.22 2.12
CA THR A 482 -4.57 -0.07 1.93
C THR A 482 -4.88 -0.70 0.57
N HIS A 483 -3.99 -1.56 0.11
CA HIS A 483 -4.24 -2.41 -1.06
C HIS A 483 -5.46 -3.32 -0.86
N PHE A 484 -5.65 -3.82 0.36
CA PHE A 484 -6.82 -4.65 0.69
C PHE A 484 -8.13 -3.90 0.43
N PHE A 485 -8.27 -2.71 1.01
CA PHE A 485 -9.48 -1.90 0.85
C PHE A 485 -9.73 -1.53 -0.63
N GLN A 486 -8.66 -1.24 -1.37
CA GLN A 486 -8.79 -0.98 -2.79
C GLN A 486 -9.31 -2.20 -3.56
N ASN A 487 -8.81 -3.39 -3.24
CA ASN A 487 -9.27 -4.62 -3.91
C ASN A 487 -10.74 -4.90 -3.59
N VAL A 488 -11.15 -4.73 -2.33
CA VAL A 488 -12.56 -4.87 -1.91
C VAL A 488 -13.46 -3.96 -2.74
N THR A 489 -13.12 -2.67 -2.85
CA THR A 489 -13.91 -1.70 -3.61
C THR A 489 -13.90 -1.99 -5.12
N SER A 490 -12.76 -2.39 -5.68
CA SER A 490 -12.62 -2.66 -7.13
C SER A 490 -13.34 -3.92 -7.58
N LEU A 491 -13.45 -4.92 -6.71
CA LEU A 491 -14.10 -6.20 -7.03
C LEU A 491 -15.60 -6.21 -6.68
N GLY A 492 -16.13 -5.10 -6.20
CA GLY A 492 -17.55 -4.98 -5.84
C GLY A 492 -17.95 -5.89 -4.66
N VAL A 493 -16.99 -6.21 -3.78
CA VAL A 493 -17.28 -6.94 -2.55
C VAL A 493 -17.97 -6.00 -1.58
N GLY A 494 -19.09 -6.43 -0.99
CA GLY A 494 -19.76 -5.67 0.05
C GLY A 494 -18.85 -5.54 1.27
N TYR A 495 -18.78 -4.34 1.86
CA TYR A 495 -17.91 -4.11 3.02
C TYR A 495 -18.65 -3.32 4.09
N LEU A 496 -18.63 -3.82 5.31
CA LEU A 496 -19.29 -3.22 6.46
C LEU A 496 -18.32 -3.11 7.64
N THR A 497 -18.42 -2.03 8.40
CA THR A 497 -17.78 -1.91 9.70
C THR A 497 -18.85 -1.82 10.78
N ILE A 498 -18.64 -2.55 11.88
CA ILE A 498 -19.53 -2.61 13.04
C ILE A 498 -18.68 -2.36 14.27
N ASN A 499 -18.99 -1.32 15.05
CA ASN A 499 -18.36 -0.97 16.33
C ASN A 499 -19.29 -1.28 17.50
#